data_ca60d1cd000ffdef9b8383196f378ad7
#
_entry.id   ca60d1cd000ffdef9b8383196f378ad7
#
_cell.length_a   1.000
_cell.length_b   1.000
_cell.length_c   1.000
_cell.angle_alpha   90.00
_cell.angle_beta   90.00
_cell.angle_gamma   90.00
#
_symmetry.space_group_name_H-M   'P 1'
#
loop_
_entity.id
_entity.type
_entity.pdbx_description
1 polymer ?
#
loop_
_entity_poly.entity_id
_entity_poly.type
_entity_poly.pdbx_seq_one_letter_code
_entity_poly.pdbx_strand_id
1 'polypeptide(L)'
;KFFVEKFNFKKVEDSLIQVLKSKVEFESKSTSSKNIKTFEFLDDNPSNTISKISMPLKNGISVTSPFGNRTHPIFGGQKLHNGADLKANYEKVYAMLDGKIIDAGFDSKGGGNYIKIKHSNSFVTSYLHLSEIYYKVGEWVHAGFIIAKSGNSGNSTGPHLHFSVTENGKYINPIRFLNDLIKANNLIATHYAN
;
A
#
# COMPACT_ATOMS: atom_id res chain seq x y z
N LYS A 1 11.39 4.40 30.05
CA LYS A 1 10.73 3.10 29.79
C LYS A 1 10.06 3.24 28.43
N PHE A 2 10.67 2.71 27.38
CA PHE A 2 10.08 2.63 26.05
C PHE A 2 9.07 1.49 26.04
N PHE A 3 7.78 1.79 25.86
CA PHE A 3 6.76 0.81 25.55
C PHE A 3 6.99 0.33 24.12
N VAL A 4 7.65 -0.80 23.95
CA VAL A 4 7.62 -1.55 22.70
C VAL A 4 6.28 -2.29 22.71
N GLU A 5 5.25 -1.71 22.05
CA GLU A 5 4.03 -2.47 21.80
C GLU A 5 4.41 -3.73 21.02
N LYS A 6 4.19 -4.88 21.63
CA LYS A 6 4.30 -6.18 20.96
C LYS A 6 3.30 -6.17 19.82
N PHE A 7 3.82 -6.12 18.60
CA PHE A 7 3.02 -6.26 17.39
C PHE A 7 2.30 -7.62 17.44
N ASN A 8 0.97 -7.62 17.39
CA ASN A 8 0.19 -8.83 17.52
C ASN A 8 0.06 -9.51 16.14
N PHE A 9 0.93 -10.46 15.85
CA PHE A 9 0.96 -11.27 14.63
C PHE A 9 -0.41 -11.88 14.30
N LYS A 10 -1.13 -12.35 15.32
CA LYS A 10 -2.46 -12.92 15.20
C LYS A 10 -3.47 -11.92 14.60
N LYS A 11 -3.31 -10.64 14.88
CA LYS A 11 -4.20 -9.57 14.38
C LYS A 11 -4.01 -9.31 12.88
N VAL A 12 -2.80 -9.44 12.37
CA VAL A 12 -2.52 -9.33 10.91
C VAL A 12 -3.03 -10.56 10.18
N GLU A 13 -2.86 -11.72 10.77
CA GLU A 13 -3.35 -13.00 10.26
C GLU A 13 -4.90 -13.01 10.22
N ASP A 14 -5.56 -12.60 11.30
CA ASP A 14 -7.02 -12.47 11.38
C ASP A 14 -7.54 -11.43 10.37
N SER A 15 -6.79 -10.35 10.17
CA SER A 15 -7.10 -9.29 9.19
C SER A 15 -7.01 -9.80 7.76
N LEU A 16 -5.98 -10.58 7.43
CA LEU A 16 -5.82 -11.22 6.12
C LEU A 16 -6.93 -12.26 5.85
N ILE A 17 -7.26 -13.06 6.86
CA ILE A 17 -8.35 -14.05 6.79
C ILE A 17 -9.70 -13.38 6.55
N GLN A 18 -9.97 -12.23 7.18
CA GLN A 18 -11.20 -11.46 6.93
C GLN A 18 -11.25 -10.88 5.51
N VAL A 19 -10.11 -10.40 4.98
CA VAL A 19 -10.01 -9.93 3.59
C VAL A 19 -10.36 -11.06 2.62
N LEU A 20 -9.83 -12.25 2.87
CA LEU A 20 -10.10 -13.43 2.05
C LEU A 20 -11.57 -13.87 2.15
N LYS A 21 -12.17 -13.88 3.34
CA LYS A 21 -13.59 -14.20 3.54
C LYS A 21 -14.53 -13.20 2.87
N SER A 22 -14.28 -11.91 2.98
CA SER A 22 -15.11 -10.87 2.34
C SER A 22 -15.07 -10.96 0.82
N LYS A 23 -13.95 -11.42 0.23
CA LYS A 23 -13.81 -11.63 -1.21
C LYS A 23 -14.62 -12.82 -1.69
N VAL A 24 -14.61 -13.93 -0.96
CA VAL A 24 -15.44 -15.13 -1.24
C VAL A 24 -16.94 -14.79 -1.15
N GLU A 25 -17.38 -13.98 -0.17
CA GLU A 25 -18.77 -13.54 -0.06
C GLU A 25 -19.19 -12.57 -1.17
N PHE A 26 -18.28 -11.73 -1.66
CA PHE A 26 -18.54 -10.82 -2.78
C PHE A 26 -18.68 -11.59 -4.09
N GLU A 27 -17.83 -12.56 -4.36
CA GLU A 27 -17.91 -13.41 -5.55
C GLU A 27 -19.17 -14.28 -5.56
N SER A 28 -19.60 -14.78 -4.42
CA SER A 28 -20.85 -15.56 -4.30
C SER A 28 -22.12 -14.74 -4.54
N LYS A 29 -22.09 -13.42 -4.28
CA LYS A 29 -23.22 -12.48 -4.55
C LYS A 29 -23.22 -11.94 -5.97
N SER A 30 -22.08 -11.96 -6.69
CA SER A 30 -21.98 -11.40 -8.04
C SER A 30 -22.51 -12.34 -9.14
N THR A 31 -22.71 -13.61 -8.85
CA THR A 31 -23.27 -14.60 -9.81
C THR A 31 -24.77 -14.44 -10.09
N SER A 32 -25.47 -13.49 -9.46
CA SER A 32 -26.92 -13.30 -9.60
C SER A 32 -27.37 -12.09 -10.44
N SER A 33 -26.48 -11.42 -11.18
CA SER A 33 -26.90 -10.32 -12.07
C SER A 33 -26.26 -10.43 -13.45
N LYS A 34 -27.06 -10.77 -14.44
CA LYS A 34 -26.71 -10.80 -15.86
C LYS A 34 -26.54 -9.39 -16.41
N ASN A 35 -25.57 -9.23 -17.31
CA ASN A 35 -25.30 -8.13 -18.24
C ASN A 35 -24.38 -7.01 -17.75
N ILE A 36 -23.08 -7.29 -17.77
CA ILE A 36 -22.07 -6.25 -18.05
C ILE A 36 -21.11 -6.82 -19.08
N LYS A 37 -20.91 -6.09 -20.20
CA LYS A 37 -19.93 -6.43 -21.24
C LYS A 37 -18.54 -6.45 -20.62
N THR A 38 -18.00 -7.63 -20.46
CA THR A 38 -16.65 -7.91 -19.97
C THR A 38 -15.65 -7.56 -21.06
N PHE A 39 -14.74 -6.65 -20.78
CA PHE A 39 -13.46 -6.59 -21.47
C PHE A 39 -12.63 -7.73 -20.88
N GLU A 40 -12.52 -8.82 -21.65
CA GLU A 40 -11.70 -9.97 -21.29
C GLU A 40 -10.22 -9.60 -21.45
N PHE A 41 -9.51 -9.44 -20.33
CA PHE A 41 -8.07 -9.71 -20.31
C PHE A 41 -7.92 -11.18 -19.91
N LEU A 42 -7.67 -12.00 -20.92
CA LEU A 42 -7.37 -13.42 -20.77
C LEU A 42 -6.05 -13.56 -19.99
N ASP A 43 -6.15 -14.03 -18.77
CA ASP A 43 -5.09 -14.77 -18.10
C ASP A 43 -5.76 -16.03 -17.51
N ASP A 44 -5.76 -17.09 -18.33
CA ASP A 44 -6.38 -18.37 -18.03
C ASP A 44 -5.57 -19.12 -16.98
N ASN A 45 -5.76 -18.80 -15.69
CA ASN A 45 -5.42 -19.74 -14.63
C ASN A 45 -6.33 -19.56 -13.40
N PRO A 46 -7.37 -20.40 -13.22
CA PRO A 46 -8.34 -20.29 -12.13
C PRO A 46 -7.79 -20.70 -10.74
N SER A 47 -6.50 -20.99 -10.60
CA SER A 47 -5.91 -21.49 -9.35
C SER A 47 -5.19 -20.46 -8.49
N ASN A 48 -5.31 -19.13 -8.74
CA ASN A 48 -4.58 -18.12 -7.98
C ASN A 48 -5.49 -17.00 -7.45
N THR A 49 -6.50 -17.33 -6.66
CA THR A 49 -7.29 -16.36 -5.88
C THR A 49 -6.64 -16.01 -4.52
N ILE A 50 -5.34 -16.10 -4.40
CA ILE A 50 -4.61 -15.56 -3.26
C ILE A 50 -4.56 -14.05 -3.44
N SER A 51 -5.02 -13.31 -2.45
CA SER A 51 -4.93 -11.84 -2.39
C SER A 51 -3.50 -11.41 -2.76
N LYS A 52 -3.31 -10.90 -3.97
CA LYS A 52 -1.99 -10.48 -4.44
C LYS A 52 -1.51 -9.33 -3.56
N ILE A 53 -0.38 -9.53 -2.89
CA ILE A 53 0.39 -8.44 -2.30
C ILE A 53 1.38 -7.97 -3.36
N SER A 54 1.43 -6.69 -3.61
CA SER A 54 2.42 -6.10 -4.51
C SER A 54 3.35 -5.16 -3.76
N MET A 55 4.60 -5.09 -4.20
CA MET A 55 5.51 -4.07 -3.72
C MET A 55 5.17 -2.71 -4.33
N PRO A 56 5.32 -1.60 -3.59
CA PRO A 56 5.06 -0.26 -4.11
C PRO A 56 5.99 0.12 -5.28
N LEU A 57 7.16 -0.53 -5.39
CA LEU A 57 8.12 -0.38 -6.49
C LEU A 57 8.52 -1.76 -7.03
N LYS A 58 8.69 -1.88 -8.36
CA LYS A 58 8.95 -3.17 -9.03
C LYS A 58 10.34 -3.75 -8.71
N ASN A 59 11.34 -2.90 -8.59
CA ASN A 59 12.75 -3.32 -8.44
C ASN A 59 13.16 -3.59 -6.98
N GLY A 60 12.18 -3.83 -6.11
CA GLY A 60 12.41 -4.03 -4.69
C GLY A 60 12.46 -2.73 -3.89
N ILE A 61 12.69 -2.85 -2.59
CA ILE A 61 12.68 -1.73 -1.66
C ILE A 61 14.11 -1.43 -1.21
N SER A 62 14.60 -0.24 -1.58
CA SER A 62 15.81 0.35 -1.02
C SER A 62 15.40 1.56 -0.17
N VAL A 63 15.52 1.45 1.14
CA VAL A 63 15.13 2.50 2.09
C VAL A 63 16.25 3.54 2.18
N THR A 64 15.95 4.78 1.80
CA THR A 64 16.88 5.92 1.92
C THR A 64 16.69 6.69 3.22
N SER A 65 15.46 6.65 3.79
CA SER A 65 15.19 7.21 5.10
C SER A 65 14.10 6.39 5.82
N PRO A 66 14.40 5.83 7.01
CA PRO A 66 13.46 4.97 7.70
C PRO A 66 12.35 5.76 8.42
N PHE A 67 11.28 5.05 8.80
CA PHE A 67 10.24 5.51 9.71
C PHE A 67 10.81 5.75 11.11
N GLY A 68 10.36 6.80 11.78
CA GLY A 68 10.68 7.09 13.16
C GLY A 68 11.21 8.50 13.39
N ASN A 69 11.64 8.77 14.62
CA ASN A 69 12.17 10.08 14.98
C ASN A 69 13.53 10.32 14.32
N ARG A 70 13.67 11.42 13.63
CA ARG A 70 14.92 11.84 12.97
C ARG A 70 15.03 13.37 12.94
N THR A 71 16.23 13.87 12.72
CA THR A 71 16.41 15.29 12.36
C THR A 71 15.81 15.56 10.97
N HIS A 72 14.96 16.58 10.90
CA HIS A 72 14.30 16.92 9.63
C HIS A 72 15.33 17.46 8.63
N PRO A 73 15.44 16.90 7.40
CA PRO A 73 16.54 17.24 6.47
C PRO A 73 16.48 18.68 5.93
N ILE A 74 15.30 19.32 5.91
CA ILE A 74 15.13 20.68 5.37
C ILE A 74 15.08 21.71 6.51
N PHE A 75 14.29 21.45 7.56
CA PHE A 75 14.01 22.44 8.60
C PHE A 75 14.85 22.25 9.87
N GLY A 76 15.62 21.18 9.97
CA GLY A 76 16.29 20.79 11.20
C GLY A 76 15.30 20.35 12.29
N GLY A 77 15.82 20.12 13.50
CA GLY A 77 15.01 19.69 14.67
C GLY A 77 14.53 18.24 14.58
N GLN A 78 14.12 17.72 15.73
CA GLN A 78 13.60 16.35 15.85
C GLN A 78 12.15 16.31 15.37
N LYS A 79 11.86 15.42 14.40
CA LYS A 79 10.53 15.23 13.84
C LYS A 79 10.28 13.76 13.57
N LEU A 80 9.06 13.31 13.84
CA LEU A 80 8.62 11.99 13.44
C LEU A 80 8.53 11.93 11.90
N HIS A 81 9.30 11.03 11.29
CA HIS A 81 9.10 10.62 9.91
C HIS A 81 8.01 9.56 9.88
N ASN A 82 6.83 9.93 9.41
CA ASN A 82 5.61 9.12 9.47
C ASN A 82 5.49 8.07 8.35
N GLY A 83 6.54 7.85 7.59
CA GLY A 83 6.65 6.89 6.50
C GLY A 83 8.08 6.40 6.36
N ALA A 84 8.38 5.78 5.23
CA ALA A 84 9.73 5.47 4.79
C ALA A 84 9.95 6.06 3.40
N ASP A 85 11.12 6.67 3.19
CA ASP A 85 11.52 7.14 1.87
C ASP A 85 12.22 5.99 1.14
N LEU A 86 11.71 5.67 -0.03
CA LEU A 86 12.18 4.59 -0.88
C LEU A 86 12.90 5.19 -2.09
N LYS A 87 14.07 4.65 -2.40
CA LYS A 87 14.82 5.05 -3.60
C LYS A 87 13.96 4.81 -4.84
N ALA A 88 13.65 5.88 -5.56
CA ALA A 88 12.85 5.84 -6.77
C ALA A 88 13.18 7.07 -7.63
N ASN A 89 13.32 6.88 -8.93
CA ASN A 89 13.63 7.97 -9.86
C ASN A 89 12.63 7.97 -11.01
N TYR A 90 11.49 8.63 -10.78
CA TYR A 90 10.38 8.71 -11.75
C TYR A 90 9.92 7.34 -12.24
N GLU A 91 9.82 6.37 -11.31
CA GLU A 91 9.40 5.00 -11.58
C GLU A 91 7.89 4.82 -11.38
N LYS A 92 7.34 3.77 -11.98
CA LYS A 92 5.95 3.36 -11.76
C LYS A 92 5.74 2.96 -10.30
N VAL A 93 4.67 3.49 -9.70
CA VAL A 93 4.24 3.18 -8.34
C VAL A 93 3.01 2.28 -8.40
N TYR A 94 3.01 1.22 -7.61
CA TYR A 94 1.99 0.17 -7.63
C TYR A 94 1.17 0.17 -6.36
N ALA A 95 -0.14 -0.11 -6.48
CA ALA A 95 -0.99 -0.38 -5.33
C ALA A 95 -0.51 -1.63 -4.60
N MET A 96 -0.30 -1.51 -3.29
CA MET A 96 0.23 -2.62 -2.49
C MET A 96 -0.81 -3.73 -2.27
N LEU A 97 -2.05 -3.36 -2.06
CA LEU A 97 -3.22 -4.23 -1.82
C LEU A 97 -4.41 -3.69 -2.62
N ASP A 98 -5.43 -4.52 -2.77
CA ASP A 98 -6.72 -4.09 -3.28
C ASP A 98 -7.31 -3.00 -2.36
N GLY A 99 -7.97 -1.99 -2.94
CA GLY A 99 -8.55 -0.93 -2.13
C GLY A 99 -9.25 0.15 -2.92
N LYS A 100 -9.78 1.12 -2.20
CA LYS A 100 -10.46 2.29 -2.76
C LYS A 100 -9.61 3.54 -2.56
N ILE A 101 -9.48 4.35 -3.59
CA ILE A 101 -8.85 5.66 -3.49
C ILE A 101 -9.73 6.56 -2.64
N ILE A 102 -9.21 7.00 -1.49
CA ILE A 102 -9.96 7.85 -0.55
C ILE A 102 -9.52 9.31 -0.61
N ASP A 103 -8.31 9.57 -1.12
CA ASP A 103 -7.76 10.91 -1.19
C ASP A 103 -6.65 10.95 -2.25
N ALA A 104 -6.61 11.99 -3.08
CA ALA A 104 -5.58 12.22 -4.07
C ALA A 104 -5.54 13.70 -4.45
N GLY A 105 -4.34 14.26 -4.63
CA GLY A 105 -4.19 15.67 -4.97
C GLY A 105 -2.80 16.22 -4.74
N PHE A 106 -2.71 17.52 -4.43
CA PHE A 106 -1.47 18.20 -4.13
C PHE A 106 -1.51 18.80 -2.72
N ASP A 107 -0.56 18.40 -1.88
CA ASP A 107 -0.34 18.96 -0.54
C ASP A 107 0.79 20.00 -0.58
N SER A 108 0.43 21.27 -0.48
CA SER A 108 1.38 22.39 -0.42
C SER A 108 2.18 22.47 0.88
N LYS A 109 1.76 21.74 1.93
CA LYS A 109 2.43 21.73 3.24
C LYS A 109 3.60 20.76 3.31
N GLY A 110 3.85 20.00 2.26
CA GLY A 110 5.05 19.16 2.19
C GLY A 110 4.92 17.90 1.35
N GLY A 111 3.76 17.27 1.31
CA GLY A 111 3.58 15.99 0.62
C GLY A 111 3.70 16.04 -0.90
N GLY A 112 3.52 17.22 -1.51
CA GLY A 112 3.47 17.33 -2.96
C GLY A 112 2.28 16.60 -3.55
N ASN A 113 2.41 16.01 -4.74
CA ASN A 113 1.38 15.16 -5.30
C ASN A 113 1.32 13.84 -4.51
N TYR A 114 0.11 13.42 -4.16
CA TYR A 114 -0.09 12.23 -3.34
C TYR A 114 -1.36 11.47 -3.73
N ILE A 115 -1.40 10.18 -3.38
CA ILE A 115 -2.56 9.33 -3.45
C ILE A 115 -2.65 8.46 -2.19
N LYS A 116 -3.87 8.27 -1.66
CA LYS A 116 -4.15 7.41 -0.50
C LYS A 116 -5.18 6.35 -0.85
N ILE A 117 -4.88 5.13 -0.45
CA ILE A 117 -5.72 3.96 -0.70
C ILE A 117 -6.16 3.39 0.64
N LYS A 118 -7.47 3.27 0.83
CA LYS A 118 -8.05 2.57 1.96
C LYS A 118 -8.24 1.10 1.58
N HIS A 119 -7.61 0.25 2.34
CA HIS A 119 -7.76 -1.20 2.26
C HIS A 119 -8.81 -1.69 3.25
N SER A 120 -9.17 -2.98 3.18
CA SER A 120 -9.97 -3.62 4.23
C SER A 120 -9.25 -3.52 5.59
N ASN A 121 -10.04 -3.58 6.67
CA ASN A 121 -9.51 -3.65 8.04
C ASN A 121 -8.73 -2.44 8.55
N SER A 122 -9.14 -1.22 8.20
CA SER A 122 -8.61 0.02 8.79
C SER A 122 -7.20 0.42 8.36
N PHE A 123 -6.60 -0.26 7.37
CA PHE A 123 -5.32 0.14 6.81
C PHE A 123 -5.51 1.17 5.69
N VAL A 124 -4.64 2.18 5.71
CA VAL A 124 -4.50 3.13 4.61
C VAL A 124 -3.04 3.21 4.22
N THR A 125 -2.76 3.03 2.93
CA THR A 125 -1.43 3.32 2.37
C THR A 125 -1.44 4.68 1.69
N SER A 126 -0.32 5.40 1.82
CA SER A 126 -0.16 6.70 1.19
C SER A 126 1.17 6.75 0.43
N TYR A 127 1.12 7.35 -0.74
CA TYR A 127 2.22 7.49 -1.69
C TYR A 127 2.36 8.97 -2.00
N LEU A 128 3.51 9.59 -1.67
CA LEU A 128 3.74 11.01 -1.76
C LEU A 128 4.95 11.33 -2.64
N HIS A 129 5.17 12.63 -2.88
CA HIS A 129 6.21 13.20 -3.75
C HIS A 129 6.11 12.73 -5.20
N LEU A 130 4.88 12.41 -5.65
CA LEU A 130 4.61 11.87 -6.98
C LEU A 130 4.81 12.92 -8.08
N SER A 131 5.15 12.48 -9.29
CA SER A 131 5.12 13.31 -10.50
C SER A 131 3.77 13.22 -11.22
N GLU A 132 3.14 12.05 -11.19
CA GLU A 132 1.87 11.79 -11.87
C GLU A 132 0.97 10.92 -10.98
N ILE A 133 -0.36 11.12 -11.09
CA ILE A 133 -1.40 10.32 -10.41
C ILE A 133 -2.36 9.82 -11.49
N TYR A 134 -2.69 8.52 -11.49
CA TYR A 134 -3.48 7.89 -12.55
C TYR A 134 -4.91 7.57 -12.14
N TYR A 135 -5.25 7.69 -10.85
CA TYR A 135 -6.57 7.38 -10.30
C TYR A 135 -7.19 8.58 -9.60
N LYS A 136 -8.52 8.61 -9.59
CA LYS A 136 -9.34 9.62 -8.91
C LYS A 136 -9.92 9.08 -7.61
N VAL A 137 -10.26 9.99 -6.70
CA VAL A 137 -10.98 9.64 -5.46
C VAL A 137 -12.28 8.93 -5.79
N GLY A 138 -12.53 7.83 -5.08
CA GLY A 138 -13.69 6.97 -5.27
C GLY A 138 -13.46 5.74 -6.14
N GLU A 139 -12.41 5.71 -6.93
CA GLU A 139 -12.09 4.56 -7.79
C GLU A 139 -11.50 3.39 -6.99
N TRP A 140 -11.78 2.18 -7.47
CA TRP A 140 -11.20 0.95 -6.94
C TRP A 140 -9.93 0.59 -7.71
N VAL A 141 -8.96 0.02 -7.01
CA VAL A 141 -7.69 -0.42 -7.57
C VAL A 141 -7.32 -1.79 -7.00
N HIS A 142 -6.76 -2.64 -7.86
CA HIS A 142 -6.24 -3.95 -7.46
C HIS A 142 -4.76 -3.89 -7.14
N ALA A 143 -4.31 -4.79 -6.26
CA ALA A 143 -2.89 -4.95 -5.94
C ALA A 143 -2.06 -5.18 -7.21
N GLY A 144 -0.95 -4.48 -7.33
CA GLY A 144 -0.06 -4.53 -8.49
C GLY A 144 -0.47 -3.63 -9.66
N PHE A 145 -1.58 -2.92 -9.58
CA PHE A 145 -1.93 -1.93 -10.61
C PHE A 145 -1.08 -0.66 -10.42
N ILE A 146 -0.69 -0.07 -11.55
CA ILE A 146 0.09 1.18 -11.57
C ILE A 146 -0.86 2.32 -11.20
N ILE A 147 -0.62 2.96 -10.06
CA ILE A 147 -1.47 4.03 -9.52
C ILE A 147 -0.89 5.42 -9.74
N ALA A 148 0.43 5.50 -9.92
CA ALA A 148 1.14 6.77 -9.99
C ALA A 148 2.54 6.58 -10.56
N LYS A 149 3.27 7.70 -10.67
CA LYS A 149 4.71 7.74 -10.93
C LYS A 149 5.41 8.50 -9.81
N SER A 150 6.48 7.96 -9.28
CA SER A 150 7.32 8.64 -8.28
C SER A 150 7.91 9.93 -8.85
N GLY A 151 8.35 10.82 -8.00
CA GLY A 151 8.88 12.11 -8.45
C GLY A 151 9.63 12.86 -7.37
N ASN A 152 9.55 14.19 -7.41
CA ASN A 152 10.23 15.11 -6.51
C ASN A 152 9.35 16.31 -6.17
N SER A 153 8.03 16.13 -6.05
CA SER A 153 7.11 17.22 -5.75
C SER A 153 7.02 17.50 -4.24
N GLY A 154 6.62 18.70 -3.86
CA GLY A 154 6.53 19.13 -2.46
C GLY A 154 7.88 19.33 -1.79
N ASN A 155 7.95 19.11 -0.47
CA ASN A 155 9.18 19.26 0.32
C ASN A 155 10.06 18.01 0.20
N SER A 156 10.74 17.89 -0.92
CA SER A 156 11.64 16.80 -1.23
C SER A 156 13.02 17.32 -1.65
N THR A 157 14.08 16.65 -1.23
CA THR A 157 15.47 17.01 -1.57
C THR A 157 15.99 16.30 -2.82
N GLY A 158 15.23 15.40 -3.39
CA GLY A 158 15.57 14.65 -4.59
C GLY A 158 14.53 13.58 -4.90
N PRO A 159 14.54 12.97 -6.11
CA PRO A 159 13.56 11.98 -6.51
C PRO A 159 13.52 10.78 -5.56
N HIS A 160 12.34 10.49 -5.01
CA HIS A 160 12.06 9.33 -4.17
C HIS A 160 10.56 9.06 -4.07
N LEU A 161 10.18 7.97 -3.46
CA LEU A 161 8.82 7.68 -3.06
C LEU A 161 8.72 7.72 -1.53
N HIS A 162 7.98 8.66 -0.97
CA HIS A 162 7.58 8.57 0.43
C HIS A 162 6.37 7.64 0.55
N PHE A 163 6.55 6.54 1.28
CA PHE A 163 5.53 5.52 1.50
C PHE A 163 5.17 5.44 2.97
N SER A 164 3.89 5.58 3.29
CA SER A 164 3.42 5.48 4.66
C SER A 164 2.20 4.56 4.79
N VAL A 165 2.04 4.01 5.99
CA VAL A 165 0.92 3.14 6.34
C VAL A 165 0.32 3.63 7.64
N THR A 166 -1.01 3.72 7.69
CA THR A 166 -1.74 3.91 8.94
C THR A 166 -2.63 2.71 9.22
N GLU A 167 -2.71 2.34 10.49
CA GLU A 167 -3.67 1.38 11.03
C GLU A 167 -4.57 2.12 12.03
N ASN A 168 -5.89 2.09 11.83
CA ASN A 168 -6.85 2.84 12.67
C ASN A 168 -6.45 4.33 12.85
N GLY A 169 -5.95 4.96 11.79
CA GLY A 169 -5.52 6.36 11.79
C GLY A 169 -4.16 6.65 12.43
N LYS A 170 -3.47 5.65 12.97
CA LYS A 170 -2.12 5.80 13.55
C LYS A 170 -1.06 5.32 12.58
N TYR A 171 0.00 6.11 12.39
CA TYR A 171 1.14 5.70 11.58
C TYR A 171 1.87 4.51 12.19
N ILE A 172 2.16 3.52 11.36
CA ILE A 172 2.97 2.34 11.70
C ILE A 172 4.20 2.27 10.80
N ASN A 173 5.21 1.49 11.21
CA ASN A 173 6.41 1.31 10.40
C ASN A 173 6.07 0.56 9.09
N PRO A 174 6.15 1.22 7.92
CA PRO A 174 5.68 0.63 6.67
C PRO A 174 6.56 -0.53 6.20
N ILE A 175 7.86 -0.52 6.51
CA ILE A 175 8.77 -1.61 6.10
C ILE A 175 8.50 -2.87 6.92
N ARG A 176 8.26 -2.71 8.22
CA ARG A 176 7.85 -3.83 9.06
C ARG A 176 6.51 -4.42 8.60
N PHE A 177 5.55 -3.56 8.32
CA PHE A 177 4.24 -3.96 7.80
C PHE A 177 4.35 -4.76 6.48
N LEU A 178 5.16 -4.29 5.51
CA LEU A 178 5.42 -5.00 4.27
C LEU A 178 6.04 -6.38 4.52
N ASN A 179 7.05 -6.47 5.36
CA ASN A 179 7.72 -7.72 5.68
C ASN A 179 6.77 -8.73 6.35
N ASP A 180 5.89 -8.26 7.23
CA ASP A 180 4.92 -9.11 7.92
C ASP A 180 3.85 -9.63 6.95
N LEU A 181 3.40 -8.79 6.00
CA LEU A 181 2.50 -9.21 4.93
C LEU A 181 3.11 -10.26 4.00
N ILE A 182 4.38 -10.08 3.60
CA ILE A 182 5.09 -11.06 2.75
C ILE A 182 5.20 -12.40 3.46
N LYS A 183 5.56 -12.39 4.75
CA LYS A 183 5.63 -13.63 5.55
C LYS A 183 4.29 -14.33 5.62
N ALA A 184 3.21 -13.58 5.91
CA ALA A 184 1.86 -14.14 5.97
C ALA A 184 1.43 -14.72 4.62
N ASN A 185 1.69 -14.03 3.51
CA ASN A 185 1.38 -14.51 2.16
C ASN A 185 2.15 -15.80 1.81
N ASN A 186 3.43 -15.88 2.16
CA ASN A 186 4.24 -17.07 1.92
C ASN A 186 3.77 -18.28 2.75
N LEU A 187 3.35 -18.06 4.01
CA LEU A 187 2.77 -19.11 4.86
C LEU A 187 1.46 -19.64 4.28
N ILE A 188 0.60 -18.76 3.76
CA ILE A 188 -0.65 -19.17 3.10
C ILE A 188 -0.33 -19.98 1.85
N ALA A 189 0.58 -19.51 0.99
CA ALA A 189 0.95 -20.21 -0.24
C ALA A 189 1.50 -21.62 0.03
N THR A 190 2.31 -21.80 1.09
CA THR A 190 2.82 -23.14 1.48
C THR A 190 1.77 -24.05 2.07
N HIS A 191 0.72 -23.51 2.69
CA HIS A 191 -0.33 -24.32 3.32
C HIS A 191 -1.36 -24.86 2.31
N TYR A 192 -1.55 -24.17 1.19
CA TYR A 192 -2.48 -24.56 0.12
C TYR A 192 -1.80 -25.26 -1.07
N ALA A 193 -0.46 -25.38 -1.06
CA ALA A 193 0.30 -26.09 -2.10
C ALA A 193 0.49 -27.60 -1.81
N ASN A 194 -0.01 -28.09 -0.67
CA ASN A 194 -0.07 -29.48 -0.27
C ASN A 194 -1.53 -29.94 -0.21
#